data_4c6d65ee3a413c5185a0aeec447c70f3
#
_entry.id   4c6d65ee3a413c5185a0aeec447c70f3
#
_cell.length_a   1.000
_cell.length_b   1.000
_cell.length_c   1.000
_cell.angle_alpha   90.00
_cell.angle_beta   90.00
_cell.angle_gamma   90.00
#
_symmetry.space_group_name_H-M   'P 1'
#
loop_
_entity.id
_entity.type
_entity.pdbx_description
1 polymer ?
#
loop_
_entity_poly.entity_id
_entity_poly.type
_entity_poly.pdbx_seq_one_letter_code
_entity_poly.pdbx_strand_id
1 'polypeptide(L)'
;MLNAGRGNPNWISTVPREAFFLLGQFALEECQRETELADEMAGAAGVPNRKRIASRFVQFLKKHAQSPGATLLKGTYEYLVTEKGVDENELVYEWAEGVIGDQYPVPDRILKYTEMLVRDYLDQELCDNQPPEGIFDLFATEGGTAAMCYIFDSLQQNFLLNKGDKIVLFAPVFTPYIEIPEQARYLFNVIEIKALKMTKDGYHTWQYQEKDLDVLKDPSVKAAFITNPSNPP
;
A
#
# COMPACT_ATOMS: atom_id res chain seq x y z
N MET A 1 -15.66 19.13 20.57
CA MET A 1 -15.67 17.68 20.80
C MET A 1 -14.74 17.06 19.78
N LEU A 2 -13.68 16.39 20.23
CA LEU A 2 -12.78 15.66 19.34
C LEU A 2 -13.52 14.40 18.85
N ASN A 3 -13.65 14.24 17.55
CA ASN A 3 -14.30 13.07 16.95
C ASN A 3 -13.21 12.11 16.45
N ALA A 4 -13.00 11.01 17.15
CA ALA A 4 -12.11 9.93 16.74
C ALA A 4 -12.81 8.84 15.89
N GLY A 5 -14.10 9.02 15.58
CA GLY A 5 -14.90 8.04 14.83
C GLY A 5 -14.67 8.07 13.31
N ARG A 6 -13.83 8.98 12.81
CA ARG A 6 -13.41 9.03 11.41
C ARG A 6 -11.90 9.09 11.34
N GLY A 7 -11.29 8.14 10.72
CA GLY A 7 -9.83 8.02 10.55
C GLY A 7 -9.22 9.04 9.58
N ASN A 8 -9.89 10.15 9.31
CA ASN A 8 -9.35 11.17 8.41
C ASN A 8 -8.41 12.09 9.21
N PRO A 9 -7.10 12.06 8.97
CA PRO A 9 -6.16 12.91 9.68
C PRO A 9 -6.40 14.39 9.32
N ASN A 10 -6.21 15.27 10.29
CA ASN A 10 -6.29 16.73 10.08
C ASN A 10 -4.98 17.31 9.54
N TRP A 11 -4.10 16.49 9.04
CA TRP A 11 -2.81 16.88 8.47
C TRP A 11 -2.54 16.11 7.18
N ILE A 12 -1.68 16.67 6.34
CA ILE A 12 -1.27 16.08 5.08
C ILE A 12 0.26 16.10 5.03
N SER A 13 0.87 14.93 4.74
CA SER A 13 2.29 14.88 4.42
C SER A 13 2.51 15.45 3.01
N THR A 14 3.16 16.60 2.93
CA THR A 14 3.35 17.32 1.66
C THR A 14 4.55 16.83 0.87
N VAL A 15 5.61 16.38 1.55
CA VAL A 15 6.87 15.95 0.91
C VAL A 15 6.67 14.80 -0.10
N PRO A 16 6.03 13.68 0.25
CA PRO A 16 5.80 12.60 -0.73
C PRO A 16 4.82 13.01 -1.84
N ARG A 17 3.90 13.94 -1.58
CA ARG A 17 3.01 14.46 -2.64
C ARG A 17 3.77 15.34 -3.63
N GLU A 18 4.63 16.20 -3.13
CA GLU A 18 5.52 17.02 -3.95
C GLU A 18 6.45 16.11 -4.79
N ALA A 19 7.03 15.07 -4.19
CA ALA A 19 7.83 14.07 -4.90
C ALA A 19 7.04 13.42 -6.04
N PHE A 20 5.80 13.03 -5.80
CA PHE A 20 4.92 12.44 -6.81
C PHE A 20 4.63 13.42 -7.97
N PHE A 21 4.34 14.68 -7.68
CA PHE A 21 4.10 15.69 -8.71
C PHE A 21 5.35 16.01 -9.52
N LEU A 22 6.53 16.07 -8.87
CA LEU A 22 7.80 16.24 -9.56
C LEU A 22 8.12 15.06 -10.48
N LEU A 23 7.88 13.83 -10.01
CA LEU A 23 8.04 12.64 -10.84
C LEU A 23 7.10 12.67 -12.06
N GLY A 24 5.85 13.06 -11.85
CA GLY A 24 4.88 13.25 -12.94
C GLY A 24 5.34 14.31 -13.95
N GLN A 25 5.86 15.43 -13.47
CA GLN A 25 6.41 16.47 -14.34
C GLN A 25 7.60 15.97 -15.17
N PHE A 26 8.53 15.25 -14.52
CA PHE A 26 9.65 14.62 -15.21
C PHE A 26 9.19 13.67 -16.32
N ALA A 27 8.23 12.79 -15.99
CA ALA A 27 7.71 11.82 -16.95
C ALA A 27 7.03 12.47 -18.15
N LEU A 28 6.30 13.58 -17.96
CA LEU A 28 5.73 14.38 -19.05
C LEU A 28 6.82 15.02 -19.91
N GLU A 29 7.89 15.56 -19.31
CA GLU A 29 9.04 16.10 -20.06
C GLU A 29 9.71 15.01 -20.91
N GLU A 30 9.79 13.78 -20.41
CA GLU A 30 10.33 12.64 -21.15
C GLU A 30 9.42 12.23 -22.34
N CYS A 31 8.10 12.21 -22.15
CA CYS A 31 7.14 11.96 -23.22
C CYS A 31 7.25 13.04 -24.32
N GLN A 32 7.29 14.30 -23.94
CA GLN A 32 7.39 15.43 -24.86
C GLN A 32 8.71 15.44 -25.66
N ARG A 33 9.78 14.89 -25.08
CA ARG A 33 11.09 14.79 -25.73
C ARG A 33 11.08 13.90 -26.97
N GLU A 34 10.27 12.86 -26.98
CA GLU A 34 10.20 11.85 -28.02
C GLU A 34 9.20 12.22 -29.13
N THR A 35 8.67 13.44 -29.11
CA THR A 35 7.66 13.89 -30.10
C THR A 35 8.26 14.87 -31.09
N GLU A 36 8.31 14.47 -32.35
CA GLU A 36 8.66 15.37 -33.47
C GLU A 36 7.46 16.22 -33.98
N LEU A 37 6.23 15.91 -33.49
CA LEU A 37 4.95 16.43 -33.99
C LEU A 37 4.09 17.12 -32.91
N ALA A 38 4.69 17.63 -31.84
CA ALA A 38 3.96 18.13 -30.68
C ALA A 38 2.90 19.20 -30.98
N ASP A 39 3.17 20.12 -31.88
CA ASP A 39 2.29 21.27 -32.16
C ASP A 39 1.07 20.88 -33.00
N GLU A 40 1.15 19.79 -33.79
CA GLU A 40 0.09 19.37 -34.71
C GLU A 40 -0.84 18.32 -34.12
N MET A 41 -0.46 17.67 -33.00
CA MET A 41 -1.16 16.53 -32.43
C MET A 41 -1.99 16.84 -31.18
N ALA A 42 -2.41 18.06 -30.96
CA ALA A 42 -3.27 18.46 -29.84
C ALA A 42 -2.74 18.03 -28.45
N GLY A 43 -1.43 18.08 -28.27
CA GLY A 43 -0.76 17.72 -27.02
C GLY A 43 -0.44 16.22 -26.88
N ALA A 44 -0.66 15.41 -27.92
CA ALA A 44 -0.16 14.03 -27.90
C ALA A 44 1.38 14.03 -27.89
N ALA A 45 1.96 13.03 -27.21
CA ALA A 45 3.39 12.89 -27.04
C ALA A 45 3.81 11.42 -27.20
N GLY A 46 5.11 11.16 -27.26
CA GLY A 46 5.65 9.80 -27.24
C GLY A 46 5.63 9.18 -25.84
N VAL A 47 6.18 7.99 -25.73
CA VAL A 47 6.44 7.34 -24.43
C VAL A 47 7.87 7.64 -23.98
N PRO A 48 8.19 7.55 -22.68
CA PRO A 48 9.55 7.78 -22.19
C PRO A 48 10.58 6.87 -22.86
N ASN A 49 11.75 7.43 -23.18
CA ASN A 49 12.84 6.66 -23.74
C ASN A 49 13.82 6.22 -22.65
N ARG A 50 13.97 4.91 -22.48
CA ARG A 50 14.84 4.30 -21.46
C ARG A 50 16.30 4.73 -21.56
N LYS A 51 16.80 4.99 -22.77
CA LYS A 51 18.21 5.30 -22.96
C LYS A 51 18.62 6.58 -22.24
N ARG A 52 19.51 6.47 -21.25
CA ARG A 52 20.03 7.59 -20.43
C ARG A 52 18.96 8.35 -19.63
N ILE A 53 17.82 7.74 -19.38
CA ILE A 53 16.73 8.40 -18.63
C ILE A 53 17.17 8.76 -17.21
N ALA A 54 17.99 7.93 -16.56
CA ALA A 54 18.52 8.22 -15.23
C ALA A 54 19.39 9.48 -15.21
N SER A 55 20.25 9.66 -16.21
CA SER A 55 21.06 10.88 -16.30
C SER A 55 20.20 12.14 -16.42
N ARG A 56 19.08 12.07 -17.17
CA ARG A 56 18.13 13.17 -17.31
C ARG A 56 17.36 13.41 -16.02
N PHE A 57 16.97 12.35 -15.33
CA PHE A 57 16.32 12.43 -14.03
C PHE A 57 17.22 13.12 -12.99
N VAL A 58 18.48 12.74 -12.89
CA VAL A 58 19.44 13.39 -12.00
C VAL A 58 19.59 14.88 -12.34
N GLN A 59 19.61 15.25 -13.64
CA GLN A 59 19.64 16.66 -14.04
C GLN A 59 18.35 17.39 -13.67
N PHE A 60 17.19 16.75 -13.85
CA PHE A 60 15.90 17.28 -13.42
C PHE A 60 15.88 17.54 -11.91
N LEU A 61 16.31 16.57 -11.09
CA LEU A 61 16.38 16.74 -9.64
C LEU A 61 17.32 17.87 -9.22
N LYS A 62 18.45 18.07 -9.92
CA LYS A 62 19.35 19.21 -9.67
C LYS A 62 18.66 20.55 -9.89
N LYS A 63 17.81 20.69 -10.89
CA LYS A 63 17.01 21.92 -11.14
C LYS A 63 16.04 22.20 -10.00
N HIS A 64 15.56 21.15 -9.33
CA HIS A 64 14.59 21.21 -8.23
C HIS A 64 15.23 20.97 -6.84
N ALA A 65 16.53 21.16 -6.69
CA ALA A 65 17.28 20.79 -5.48
C ALA A 65 16.83 21.49 -4.18
N GLN A 66 16.08 22.59 -4.28
CA GLN A 66 15.50 23.26 -3.10
C GLN A 66 14.18 22.63 -2.63
N SER A 67 13.60 21.71 -3.40
CA SER A 67 12.36 21.05 -3.09
C SER A 67 12.59 19.85 -2.15
N PRO A 68 11.87 19.75 -1.01
CA PRO A 68 11.90 18.55 -0.18
C PRO A 68 11.48 17.28 -0.93
N GLY A 69 10.54 17.38 -1.87
CA GLY A 69 10.13 16.28 -2.73
C GLY A 69 11.24 15.77 -3.64
N ALA A 70 12.06 16.69 -4.21
CA ALA A 70 13.22 16.30 -4.99
C ALA A 70 14.31 15.63 -4.13
N THR A 71 14.47 16.08 -2.89
CA THR A 71 15.38 15.44 -1.93
C THR A 71 14.94 14.02 -1.62
N LEU A 72 13.64 13.79 -1.42
CA LEU A 72 13.08 12.45 -1.21
C LEU A 72 13.33 11.55 -2.43
N LEU A 73 12.99 12.01 -3.63
CA LEU A 73 13.21 11.26 -4.88
C LEU A 73 14.69 10.89 -5.06
N LYS A 74 15.59 11.86 -4.80
CA LYS A 74 17.02 11.63 -4.90
C LYS A 74 17.49 10.55 -3.92
N GLY A 75 17.10 10.65 -2.64
CA GLY A 75 17.46 9.67 -1.62
C GLY A 75 16.95 8.28 -1.94
N THR A 76 15.70 8.17 -2.42
CA THR A 76 15.11 6.91 -2.85
C THR A 76 15.85 6.30 -4.06
N TYR A 77 16.17 7.12 -5.06
CA TYR A 77 16.95 6.70 -6.22
C TYR A 77 18.35 6.20 -5.81
N GLU A 78 19.07 6.98 -5.02
CA GLU A 78 20.41 6.62 -4.54
C GLU A 78 20.38 5.31 -3.73
N TYR A 79 19.41 5.14 -2.84
CA TYR A 79 19.24 3.91 -2.06
C TYR A 79 19.07 2.68 -2.96
N LEU A 80 18.16 2.72 -3.92
CA LEU A 80 17.90 1.59 -4.82
C LEU A 80 19.09 1.26 -5.71
N VAL A 81 19.78 2.28 -6.21
CA VAL A 81 20.94 2.07 -7.08
C VAL A 81 22.15 1.59 -6.30
N THR A 82 22.49 2.22 -5.14
CA THR A 82 23.72 1.91 -4.42
C THR A 82 23.60 0.74 -3.46
N GLU A 83 22.50 0.66 -2.72
CA GLU A 83 22.31 -0.38 -1.69
C GLU A 83 21.67 -1.65 -2.24
N LYS A 84 20.77 -1.51 -3.24
CA LYS A 84 20.06 -2.65 -3.84
C LYS A 84 20.64 -3.08 -5.18
N GLY A 85 21.57 -2.32 -5.76
CA GLY A 85 22.21 -2.67 -7.03
C GLY A 85 21.28 -2.64 -8.24
N VAL A 86 20.21 -1.84 -8.18
CA VAL A 86 19.24 -1.71 -9.27
C VAL A 86 19.85 -0.92 -10.43
N ASP A 87 19.59 -1.36 -11.67
CA ASP A 87 19.97 -0.57 -12.85
C ASP A 87 19.23 0.77 -12.85
N GLU A 88 20.00 1.84 -12.94
CA GLU A 88 19.49 3.21 -12.80
C GLU A 88 18.48 3.60 -13.89
N ASN A 89 18.67 3.12 -15.13
CA ASN A 89 17.78 3.46 -16.23
C ASN A 89 16.49 2.64 -16.17
N GLU A 90 16.56 1.37 -15.76
CA GLU A 90 15.38 0.53 -15.54
C GLU A 90 14.50 1.10 -14.41
N LEU A 91 15.12 1.53 -13.30
CA LEU A 91 14.42 2.14 -12.17
C LEU A 91 13.65 3.40 -12.58
N VAL A 92 14.33 4.34 -13.19
CA VAL A 92 13.72 5.63 -13.57
C VAL A 92 12.70 5.44 -14.68
N TYR A 93 12.93 4.50 -15.59
CA TYR A 93 11.98 4.16 -16.64
C TYR A 93 10.69 3.58 -16.07
N GLU A 94 10.77 2.59 -15.14
CA GLU A 94 9.60 2.05 -14.44
C GLU A 94 8.79 3.14 -13.73
N TRP A 95 9.48 4.06 -13.04
CA TRP A 95 8.80 5.17 -12.35
C TRP A 95 8.09 6.11 -13.32
N ALA A 96 8.74 6.43 -14.43
CA ALA A 96 8.15 7.32 -15.46
C ALA A 96 6.93 6.66 -16.11
N GLU A 97 7.02 5.40 -16.53
CA GLU A 97 5.88 4.66 -17.08
C GLU A 97 4.74 4.52 -16.06
N GLY A 98 5.08 4.18 -14.80
CA GLY A 98 4.10 3.99 -13.75
C GLY A 98 3.31 5.25 -13.44
N VAL A 99 3.97 6.43 -13.38
CA VAL A 99 3.29 7.69 -13.01
C VAL A 99 2.41 8.23 -14.15
N ILE A 100 2.74 7.97 -15.41
CA ILE A 100 1.90 8.35 -16.56
C ILE A 100 0.85 7.30 -16.91
N GLY A 101 0.90 6.12 -16.31
CA GLY A 101 -0.08 5.05 -16.50
C GLY A 101 0.09 4.28 -17.82
N ASP A 102 1.30 4.16 -18.35
CA ASP A 102 1.60 3.48 -19.63
C ASP A 102 1.95 1.99 -19.43
N GLN A 103 1.18 1.29 -18.61
CA GLN A 103 1.36 -0.15 -18.32
C GLN A 103 0.22 -1.01 -18.86
N TYR A 104 -0.15 -0.76 -20.09
CA TYR A 104 -1.15 -1.54 -20.80
C TYR A 104 -0.50 -2.72 -21.55
N PRO A 105 -1.12 -3.90 -21.64
CA PRO A 105 -2.47 -4.25 -21.15
C PRO A 105 -2.50 -4.88 -19.75
N VAL A 106 -1.36 -5.16 -19.15
CA VAL A 106 -1.28 -5.91 -17.88
C VAL A 106 -0.44 -5.12 -16.89
N PRO A 107 -1.06 -4.25 -16.07
CA PRO A 107 -0.34 -3.57 -15.01
C PRO A 107 0.14 -4.58 -13.95
N ASP A 108 1.31 -4.33 -13.38
CA ASP A 108 1.82 -5.08 -12.26
C ASP A 108 0.99 -4.83 -10.98
N ARG A 109 0.96 -5.81 -10.07
CA ARG A 109 0.32 -5.65 -8.74
C ARG A 109 0.91 -4.50 -7.92
N ILE A 110 2.18 -4.21 -8.12
CA ILE A 110 2.95 -3.11 -7.59
C ILE A 110 4.20 -2.95 -8.47
N LEU A 111 4.69 -1.73 -8.65
CA LEU A 111 5.93 -1.48 -9.37
C LEU A 111 7.08 -2.23 -8.72
N LYS A 112 7.87 -2.95 -9.52
CA LYS A 112 8.92 -3.88 -9.06
C LYS A 112 9.91 -3.23 -8.09
N TYR A 113 10.42 -2.06 -8.42
CA TYR A 113 11.40 -1.38 -7.58
C TYR A 113 10.76 -0.64 -6.40
N THR A 114 9.50 -0.24 -6.54
CA THR A 114 8.70 0.25 -5.42
C THR A 114 8.40 -0.87 -4.41
N GLU A 115 8.14 -2.09 -4.89
CA GLU A 115 7.96 -3.27 -4.02
C GLU A 115 9.18 -3.50 -3.13
N MET A 116 10.40 -3.37 -3.67
CA MET A 116 11.64 -3.53 -2.89
C MET A 116 11.70 -2.53 -1.72
N LEU A 117 11.39 -1.26 -1.99
CA LEU A 117 11.34 -0.22 -0.95
C LEU A 117 10.30 -0.48 0.12
N VAL A 118 9.08 -0.84 -0.31
CA VAL A 118 7.97 -1.10 0.61
C VAL A 118 8.26 -2.33 1.46
N ARG A 119 8.89 -3.35 0.91
CA ARG A 119 9.33 -4.54 1.65
C ARG A 119 10.32 -4.17 2.74
N ASP A 120 11.39 -3.45 2.40
CA ASP A 120 12.39 -3.02 3.37
C ASP A 120 11.77 -2.14 4.48
N TYR A 121 10.84 -1.26 4.10
CA TYR A 121 10.12 -0.43 5.06
C TYR A 121 9.26 -1.29 6.02
N LEU A 122 8.54 -2.28 5.50
CA LEU A 122 7.73 -3.18 6.34
C LEU A 122 8.61 -4.06 7.24
N ASP A 123 9.71 -4.58 6.72
CA ASP A 123 10.68 -5.36 7.50
C ASP A 123 11.24 -4.53 8.67
N GLN A 124 11.55 -3.27 8.42
CA GLN A 124 12.03 -2.36 9.47
C GLN A 124 10.93 -2.02 10.47
N GLU A 125 9.77 -1.53 10.01
CA GLU A 125 8.74 -0.94 10.88
C GLU A 125 7.89 -1.99 11.60
N LEU A 126 7.67 -3.14 11.00
CA LEU A 126 6.83 -4.20 11.58
C LEU A 126 7.63 -5.33 12.24
N CYS A 127 8.86 -5.56 11.78
CA CYS A 127 9.64 -6.73 12.16
C CYS A 127 10.99 -6.40 12.80
N ASP A 128 11.30 -5.12 13.05
CA ASP A 128 12.61 -4.68 13.59
C ASP A 128 13.80 -5.28 12.80
N ASN A 129 13.68 -5.30 11.47
CA ASN A 129 14.61 -5.95 10.52
C ASN A 129 14.83 -7.46 10.78
N GLN A 130 13.87 -8.12 11.41
CA GLN A 130 13.86 -9.56 11.62
C GLN A 130 12.55 -10.16 11.07
N PRO A 131 12.30 -10.10 9.75
CA PRO A 131 11.08 -10.63 9.17
C PRO A 131 10.99 -12.15 9.40
N PRO A 132 9.77 -12.71 9.46
CA PRO A 132 9.59 -14.14 9.54
C PRO A 132 10.21 -14.84 8.33
N GLU A 133 10.64 -16.09 8.50
CA GLU A 133 11.14 -16.90 7.40
C GLU A 133 10.04 -17.14 6.36
N GLY A 134 10.42 -17.07 5.09
CA GLY A 134 9.52 -17.33 3.97
C GLY A 134 9.48 -16.21 2.94
N ILE A 135 8.69 -16.43 1.90
CA ILE A 135 8.43 -15.46 0.84
C ILE A 135 7.01 -14.94 1.03
N PHE A 136 6.86 -13.62 1.01
CA PHE A 136 5.56 -12.98 0.96
C PHE A 136 5.50 -11.97 -0.18
N ASP A 137 4.32 -11.84 -0.76
CA ASP A 137 4.06 -10.93 -1.85
C ASP A 137 3.33 -9.67 -1.36
N LEU A 138 3.64 -8.54 -1.98
CA LEU A 138 2.96 -7.27 -1.74
C LEU A 138 1.96 -6.99 -2.85
N PHE A 139 0.79 -6.53 -2.46
CA PHE A 139 -0.25 -6.09 -3.39
C PHE A 139 -0.74 -4.70 -2.98
N ALA A 140 -0.48 -3.70 -3.82
CA ALA A 140 -0.93 -2.34 -3.55
C ALA A 140 -2.42 -2.18 -3.81
N THR A 141 -3.12 -1.54 -2.87
CA THR A 141 -4.57 -1.27 -2.97
C THR A 141 -4.88 0.19 -2.63
N GLU A 142 -6.11 0.61 -2.92
CA GLU A 142 -6.61 1.95 -2.64
C GLU A 142 -6.97 2.18 -1.17
N GLY A 143 -6.39 1.40 -0.27
CA GLY A 143 -6.58 1.50 1.17
C GLY A 143 -7.18 0.25 1.81
N GLY A 144 -7.26 0.22 3.14
CA GLY A 144 -7.65 -0.95 3.92
C GLY A 144 -9.06 -1.50 3.59
N THR A 145 -10.01 -0.64 3.28
CA THR A 145 -11.37 -1.07 2.89
C THR A 145 -11.34 -1.84 1.56
N ALA A 146 -10.64 -1.31 0.56
CA ALA A 146 -10.47 -2.01 -0.72
C ALA A 146 -9.69 -3.32 -0.55
N ALA A 147 -8.62 -3.31 0.24
CA ALA A 147 -7.86 -4.51 0.55
C ALA A 147 -8.73 -5.62 1.12
N MET A 148 -9.63 -5.31 2.06
CA MET A 148 -10.56 -6.29 2.64
C MET A 148 -11.55 -6.83 1.62
N CYS A 149 -12.08 -5.98 0.72
CA CYS A 149 -12.93 -6.45 -0.36
C CYS A 149 -12.18 -7.43 -1.28
N TYR A 150 -10.97 -7.11 -1.68
CA TYR A 150 -10.15 -7.98 -2.53
C TYR A 150 -9.80 -9.30 -1.84
N ILE A 151 -9.49 -9.26 -0.52
CA ILE A 151 -9.22 -10.47 0.26
C ILE A 151 -10.47 -11.36 0.30
N PHE A 152 -11.65 -10.83 0.64
CA PHE A 152 -12.87 -11.64 0.70
C PHE A 152 -13.28 -12.16 -0.68
N ASP A 153 -13.16 -11.35 -1.73
CA ASP A 153 -13.40 -11.79 -3.10
C ASP A 153 -12.46 -12.92 -3.50
N SER A 154 -11.16 -12.77 -3.23
CA SER A 154 -10.16 -13.79 -3.53
C SER A 154 -10.42 -15.08 -2.77
N LEU A 155 -10.74 -15.00 -1.48
CA LEU A 155 -11.05 -16.18 -0.67
C LEU A 155 -12.29 -16.92 -1.17
N GLN A 156 -13.33 -16.22 -1.63
CA GLN A 156 -14.51 -16.84 -2.21
C GLN A 156 -14.25 -17.42 -3.61
N GLN A 157 -13.56 -16.70 -4.48
CA GLN A 157 -13.24 -17.16 -5.83
C GLN A 157 -12.35 -18.42 -5.84
N ASN A 158 -11.51 -18.55 -4.83
CA ASN A 158 -10.64 -19.71 -4.65
C ASN A 158 -11.26 -20.80 -3.76
N PHE A 159 -12.56 -20.68 -3.42
CA PHE A 159 -13.30 -21.65 -2.59
C PHE A 159 -12.70 -21.91 -1.19
N LEU A 160 -11.92 -20.96 -0.68
CA LEU A 160 -11.39 -21.00 0.68
C LEU A 160 -12.42 -20.58 1.71
N LEU A 161 -13.30 -19.65 1.33
CA LEU A 161 -14.49 -19.27 2.09
C LEU A 161 -15.74 -19.34 1.19
N ASN A 162 -16.85 -19.81 1.75
CA ASN A 162 -18.13 -19.88 1.08
C ASN A 162 -19.19 -19.12 1.87
N LYS A 163 -20.29 -18.75 1.21
CA LYS A 163 -21.44 -18.14 1.90
C LYS A 163 -21.90 -19.03 3.04
N GLY A 164 -22.10 -18.42 4.20
CA GLY A 164 -22.49 -19.14 5.42
C GLY A 164 -21.35 -19.68 6.25
N ASP A 165 -20.10 -19.63 5.78
CA ASP A 165 -18.94 -20.03 6.57
C ASP A 165 -18.75 -19.12 7.79
N LYS A 166 -18.31 -19.70 8.90
CA LYS A 166 -18.00 -18.97 10.12
C LYS A 166 -16.62 -18.32 10.01
N ILE A 167 -16.57 -17.03 10.31
CA ILE A 167 -15.33 -16.29 10.46
C ILE A 167 -15.30 -15.57 11.80
N VAL A 168 -14.11 -15.35 12.35
CA VAL A 168 -13.92 -14.64 13.61
C VAL A 168 -13.33 -13.26 13.33
N LEU A 169 -13.89 -12.23 13.95
CA LEU A 169 -13.34 -10.89 13.99
C LEU A 169 -12.95 -10.53 15.42
N PHE A 170 -11.75 -9.97 15.57
CA PHE A 170 -11.27 -9.46 16.84
C PHE A 170 -11.63 -7.98 16.98
N ALA A 171 -12.49 -7.65 17.94
CA ALA A 171 -12.94 -6.28 18.20
C ALA A 171 -12.28 -5.70 19.48
N PRO A 172 -12.01 -4.38 19.55
CA PRO A 172 -12.46 -3.34 18.60
C PRO A 172 -11.71 -3.41 17.26
N VAL A 173 -12.43 -3.08 16.20
CA VAL A 173 -11.88 -3.07 14.84
C VAL A 173 -12.59 -2.00 14.01
N PHE A 174 -11.95 -1.53 12.95
CA PHE A 174 -12.48 -0.57 12.01
C PHE A 174 -13.78 -1.09 11.36
N THR A 175 -14.83 -0.27 11.36
CA THR A 175 -16.19 -0.64 10.96
C THR A 175 -16.29 -1.45 9.66
N PRO A 176 -15.59 -1.12 8.56
CA PRO A 176 -15.65 -1.91 7.33
C PRO A 176 -15.32 -3.40 7.48
N TYR A 177 -14.49 -3.78 8.45
CA TYR A 177 -14.19 -5.19 8.71
C TYR A 177 -15.38 -5.95 9.30
N ILE A 178 -16.34 -5.23 9.91
CA ILE A 178 -17.59 -5.80 10.42
C ILE A 178 -18.64 -5.83 9.32
N GLU A 179 -18.80 -4.72 8.59
CA GLU A 179 -19.90 -4.54 7.64
C GLU A 179 -19.69 -5.29 6.32
N ILE A 180 -18.44 -5.40 5.83
CA ILE A 180 -18.18 -6.03 4.53
C ILE A 180 -18.52 -7.52 4.54
N PRO A 181 -18.11 -8.34 5.53
CA PRO A 181 -18.40 -9.77 5.56
C PRO A 181 -19.90 -10.12 5.57
N GLU A 182 -20.73 -9.24 6.12
CA GLU A 182 -22.18 -9.41 6.25
C GLU A 182 -22.95 -9.04 4.98
N GLN A 183 -22.32 -8.39 4.01
CA GLN A 183 -22.98 -8.01 2.76
C GLN A 183 -23.50 -9.23 2.01
N ALA A 184 -24.60 -9.06 1.28
CA ALA A 184 -25.25 -10.09 0.47
C ALA A 184 -24.30 -10.80 -0.52
N ARG A 185 -23.20 -10.16 -0.87
CA ARG A 185 -22.14 -10.71 -1.71
C ARG A 185 -21.40 -11.85 -1.01
N TYR A 186 -21.08 -11.68 0.29
CA TYR A 186 -20.27 -12.60 1.08
C TYR A 186 -21.12 -13.50 1.99
N LEU A 187 -22.02 -12.92 2.78
CA LEU A 187 -22.93 -13.63 3.71
C LEU A 187 -22.18 -14.57 4.67
N PHE A 188 -21.06 -14.12 5.23
CA PHE A 188 -20.36 -14.91 6.24
C PHE A 188 -21.07 -14.82 7.59
N ASN A 189 -20.98 -15.88 8.38
CA ASN A 189 -21.41 -15.90 9.77
C ASN A 189 -20.28 -15.33 10.63
N VAL A 190 -20.39 -14.06 10.99
CA VAL A 190 -19.38 -13.35 11.76
C VAL A 190 -19.54 -13.64 13.25
N ILE A 191 -18.46 -14.08 13.89
CA ILE A 191 -18.32 -14.24 15.34
C ILE A 191 -17.34 -13.17 15.83
N GLU A 192 -17.82 -12.23 16.66
CA GLU A 192 -16.96 -11.21 17.24
C GLU A 192 -16.35 -11.68 18.57
N ILE A 193 -15.02 -11.63 18.67
CA ILE A 193 -14.30 -11.74 19.95
C ILE A 193 -14.01 -10.33 20.43
N LYS A 194 -14.68 -9.92 21.53
CA LYS A 194 -14.59 -8.56 22.06
C LYS A 194 -13.51 -8.47 23.14
N ALA A 195 -12.54 -7.58 22.92
CA ALA A 195 -11.57 -7.28 23.97
C ALA A 195 -12.21 -6.49 25.11
N LEU A 196 -11.76 -6.73 26.30
CA LEU A 196 -12.09 -5.93 27.47
C LEU A 196 -11.06 -4.82 27.64
N LYS A 197 -11.56 -3.61 27.93
CA LYS A 197 -10.70 -2.49 28.29
C LYS A 197 -10.16 -2.73 29.70
N MET A 198 -8.85 -2.82 29.79
CA MET A 198 -8.13 -2.91 31.06
C MET A 198 -7.46 -1.57 31.36
N THR A 199 -7.47 -1.16 32.63
CA THR A 199 -6.79 0.05 33.06
C THR A 199 -5.76 -0.33 34.13
N LYS A 200 -4.49 -0.04 33.82
CA LYS A 200 -3.39 -0.22 34.76
C LYS A 200 -2.49 1.02 34.71
N ASP A 201 -2.18 1.59 35.87
CA ASP A 201 -1.28 2.74 36.01
C ASP A 201 -1.66 3.94 35.11
N GLY A 202 -2.97 4.16 34.91
CA GLY A 202 -3.49 5.23 34.05
C GLY A 202 -3.48 4.93 32.55
N TYR A 203 -2.92 3.84 32.12
CA TYR A 203 -2.92 3.38 30.74
C TYR A 203 -4.09 2.44 30.46
N HIS A 204 -4.58 2.47 29.22
CA HIS A 204 -5.63 1.58 28.75
C HIS A 204 -5.02 0.55 27.79
N THR A 205 -5.35 -0.70 28.01
CA THR A 205 -5.02 -1.80 27.09
C THR A 205 -6.28 -2.58 26.76
N TRP A 206 -6.29 -3.23 25.61
CA TRP A 206 -7.35 -4.14 25.21
C TRP A 206 -6.86 -5.57 25.38
N GLN A 207 -7.63 -6.40 26.11
CA GLN A 207 -7.27 -7.79 26.40
C GLN A 207 -8.40 -8.72 25.99
N TYR A 208 -8.08 -9.79 25.30
CA TYR A 208 -9.00 -10.86 24.97
C TYR A 208 -8.97 -11.90 26.09
N GLN A 209 -10.14 -12.42 26.47
CA GLN A 209 -10.22 -13.46 27.50
C GLN A 209 -9.96 -14.83 26.85
N GLU A 210 -9.19 -15.69 27.53
CA GLU A 210 -8.87 -17.03 27.03
C GLU A 210 -10.12 -17.84 26.66
N LYS A 211 -11.17 -17.79 27.53
CA LYS A 211 -12.44 -18.47 27.27
C LYS A 211 -13.12 -18.06 25.95
N ASP A 212 -12.95 -16.79 25.53
CA ASP A 212 -13.55 -16.29 24.29
C ASP A 212 -12.72 -16.73 23.07
N LEU A 213 -11.44 -17.02 23.27
CA LEU A 213 -10.55 -17.58 22.25
C LEU A 213 -10.85 -19.07 21.96
N ASP A 214 -11.58 -19.76 22.83
CA ASP A 214 -11.93 -21.18 22.63
C ASP A 214 -12.75 -21.40 21.34
N VAL A 215 -13.44 -20.38 20.84
CA VAL A 215 -14.16 -20.45 19.56
C VAL A 215 -13.22 -20.75 18.38
N LEU A 216 -11.94 -20.39 18.46
CA LEU A 216 -10.94 -20.69 17.44
C LEU A 216 -10.60 -22.18 17.33
N LYS A 217 -10.99 -22.98 18.34
CA LYS A 217 -10.84 -24.44 18.34
C LYS A 217 -11.98 -25.14 17.59
N ASP A 218 -13.08 -24.41 17.28
CA ASP A 218 -14.20 -24.95 16.51
C ASP A 218 -13.76 -25.17 15.05
N PRO A 219 -13.75 -26.42 14.55
CA PRO A 219 -13.32 -26.71 13.17
C PRO A 219 -14.23 -26.11 12.10
N SER A 220 -15.42 -25.63 12.48
CA SER A 220 -16.30 -24.92 11.56
C SER A 220 -15.91 -23.45 11.33
N VAL A 221 -15.03 -22.89 12.17
CA VAL A 221 -14.42 -21.57 11.92
C VAL A 221 -13.37 -21.71 10.83
N LYS A 222 -13.54 -20.96 9.74
CA LYS A 222 -12.68 -21.08 8.55
C LYS A 222 -11.59 -20.02 8.48
N ALA A 223 -11.82 -18.85 9.09
CA ALA A 223 -10.84 -17.78 9.12
C ALA A 223 -10.98 -16.93 10.38
N ALA A 224 -9.90 -16.29 10.79
CA ALA A 224 -9.86 -15.30 11.85
C ALA A 224 -9.15 -14.04 11.34
N PHE A 225 -9.72 -12.86 11.63
CA PHE A 225 -9.20 -11.57 11.23
C PHE A 225 -8.84 -10.75 12.47
N ILE A 226 -7.59 -10.39 12.57
CA ILE A 226 -7.06 -9.53 13.61
C ILE A 226 -6.34 -8.34 13.01
N THR A 227 -6.62 -7.15 13.55
CA THR A 227 -5.90 -5.92 13.20
C THR A 227 -4.90 -5.61 14.30
N ASN A 228 -3.61 -5.62 13.96
CA ASN A 228 -2.53 -5.35 14.92
C ASN A 228 -1.45 -4.48 14.25
N PRO A 229 -1.18 -3.26 14.76
CA PRO A 229 -1.89 -2.58 15.86
C PRO A 229 -3.37 -2.36 15.55
N SER A 230 -4.23 -2.33 16.58
CA SER A 230 -5.66 -2.20 16.40
C SER A 230 -6.08 -0.81 15.90
N ASN A 231 -7.18 -0.76 15.16
CA ASN A 231 -7.84 0.48 14.75
C ASN A 231 -9.32 0.37 15.06
N PRO A 232 -9.86 1.16 16.01
CA PRO A 232 -9.16 2.15 16.86
C PRO A 232 -8.18 1.50 17.84
N PRO A 233 -7.17 2.28 18.31
CA PRO A 233 -6.15 1.82 19.25
C PRO A 233 -6.70 1.67 20.67
#